data_883134eb9dcbdab1ddda2b6ff02e4a00
#
_entry.id   883134eb9dcbdab1ddda2b6ff02e4a00
#
_cell.length_a   1.000
_cell.length_b   1.000
_cell.length_c   1.000
_cell.angle_alpha   90.00
_cell.angle_beta   90.00
_cell.angle_gamma   90.00
#
_symmetry.space_group_name_H-M   'P 1'
#
loop_
_entity.id
_entity.type
_entity.pdbx_description
1 polymer ?
#
loop_
_entity_poly.entity_id
_entity_poly.type
_entity_poly.pdbx_seq_one_letter_code
_entity_poly.pdbx_strand_id
1 'polypeptide(L)'
;MSAAATLLLAVTFAAAAIAKLRAPQPFVATLTALVSARAARPLARAVPVLELALAAALVAGLAPRLMALVSLVLLGVFSLALGRLRQDPGLPSCNCFGAGGDPGGGLVRNALLAVAALVVLVAPLDGPLWSLSASELAGGATVAVGAACCWLLARALVPILRMARA
;
A
#
# COMPACT_ATOMS: atom_id res chain seq x y z
N MET A 1 -13.54 -2.41 14.07
CA MET A 1 -13.22 -1.88 12.72
C MET A 1 -11.79 -1.33 12.64
N SER A 2 -11.27 -0.65 13.66
CA SER A 2 -9.89 -0.14 13.72
C SER A 2 -8.83 -1.26 13.63
N ALA A 3 -9.04 -2.41 14.29
CA ALA A 3 -8.14 -3.57 14.19
C ALA A 3 -7.98 -4.07 12.73
N ALA A 4 -9.09 -4.20 11.99
CA ALA A 4 -9.08 -4.59 10.59
C ALA A 4 -8.34 -3.58 9.71
N ALA A 5 -8.58 -2.29 9.94
CA ALA A 5 -7.90 -1.21 9.21
C ALA A 5 -6.39 -1.20 9.49
N THR A 6 -5.99 -1.36 10.75
CA THR A 6 -4.58 -1.43 11.15
C THR A 6 -3.89 -2.65 10.55
N LEU A 7 -4.52 -3.83 10.61
CA LEU A 7 -4.02 -5.06 9.99
C LEU A 7 -3.86 -4.90 8.48
N LEU A 8 -4.88 -4.36 7.79
CA LEU A 8 -4.85 -4.14 6.36
C LEU A 8 -3.68 -3.23 5.96
N LEU A 9 -3.48 -2.12 6.68
CA LEU A 9 -2.36 -1.21 6.45
C LEU A 9 -1.02 -1.92 6.69
N ALA A 10 -0.86 -2.58 7.84
CA ALA A 10 0.38 -3.24 8.23
C ALA A 10 0.79 -4.33 7.22
N VAL A 11 -0.15 -5.22 6.86
CA VAL A 11 0.10 -6.29 5.88
C VAL A 11 0.43 -5.71 4.50
N THR A 12 -0.27 -4.66 4.09
CA THR A 12 -0.05 -4.05 2.77
C THR A 12 1.31 -3.38 2.69
N PHE A 13 1.70 -2.59 3.70
CA PHE A 13 3.03 -1.96 3.74
C PHE A 13 4.15 -3.00 3.86
N ALA A 14 3.99 -4.05 4.68
CA ALA A 14 4.95 -5.13 4.76
C ALA A 14 5.11 -5.87 3.41
N ALA A 15 4.01 -6.22 2.76
CA ALA A 15 4.03 -6.87 1.45
C ALA A 15 4.70 -5.99 0.37
N ALA A 16 4.40 -4.67 0.37
CA ALA A 16 5.00 -3.71 -0.54
C ALA A 16 6.52 -3.57 -0.32
N ALA A 17 6.95 -3.49 0.93
CA ALA A 17 8.37 -3.44 1.30
C ALA A 17 9.10 -4.71 0.86
N ILE A 18 8.54 -5.89 1.17
CA ILE A 18 9.13 -7.18 0.81
C ILE A 18 9.24 -7.32 -0.71
N ALA A 19 8.21 -6.94 -1.47
CA ALA A 19 8.24 -6.98 -2.93
C ALA A 19 9.36 -6.11 -3.52
N LYS A 20 9.55 -4.89 -2.99
CA LYS A 20 10.63 -3.98 -3.42
C LYS A 20 12.02 -4.48 -3.02
N LEU A 21 12.14 -5.12 -1.86
CA LEU A 21 13.42 -5.70 -1.41
C LEU A 21 13.81 -6.95 -2.23
N ARG A 22 12.83 -7.77 -2.62
CA ARG A 22 13.08 -8.97 -3.44
C ARG A 22 13.41 -8.64 -4.89
N ALA A 23 12.81 -7.58 -5.45
CA ALA A 23 13.02 -7.16 -6.83
C ALA A 23 13.25 -5.65 -6.90
N PRO A 24 14.44 -5.15 -6.52
CA PRO A 24 14.72 -3.72 -6.44
C PRO A 24 14.84 -3.03 -7.81
N GLN A 25 15.26 -3.76 -8.85
CA GLN A 25 15.54 -3.19 -10.17
C GLN A 25 14.32 -2.46 -10.80
N PRO A 26 13.11 -3.07 -10.85
CA PRO A 26 11.93 -2.38 -11.38
C PRO A 26 11.59 -1.11 -10.60
N PHE A 27 11.77 -1.13 -9.28
CA PHE A 27 11.48 0.04 -8.43
C PHE A 27 12.50 1.16 -8.65
N VAL A 28 13.80 0.82 -8.80
CA VAL A 28 14.85 1.79 -9.17
C VAL A 28 14.53 2.43 -10.52
N ALA A 29 14.14 1.64 -11.54
CA ALA A 29 13.76 2.16 -12.85
C ALA A 29 12.59 3.17 -12.75
N THR A 30 11.56 2.85 -11.97
CA THR A 30 10.44 3.77 -11.70
C THR A 30 10.91 5.05 -11.03
N LEU A 31 11.77 4.96 -10.02
CA LEU A 31 12.30 6.13 -9.34
C LEU A 31 13.17 7.00 -10.24
N THR A 32 14.02 6.40 -11.10
CA THR A 32 14.87 7.17 -12.03
C THR A 32 14.05 7.93 -13.08
N ALA A 33 12.84 7.47 -13.37
CA ALA A 33 11.91 8.17 -14.24
C ALA A 33 11.21 9.37 -13.54
N LEU A 34 11.13 9.35 -12.22
CA LEU A 34 10.41 10.36 -11.44
C LEU A 34 11.33 11.39 -10.77
N VAL A 35 12.55 10.98 -10.42
CA VAL A 35 13.54 11.82 -9.71
C VAL A 35 14.93 11.66 -10.34
N SER A 36 15.88 12.51 -9.94
CA SER A 36 17.26 12.40 -10.43
C SER A 36 17.89 11.04 -10.11
N ALA A 37 18.73 10.53 -10.99
CA ALA A 37 19.43 9.25 -10.81
C ALA A 37 20.25 9.18 -9.50
N ARG A 38 20.74 10.34 -9.03
CA ARG A 38 21.46 10.43 -7.74
C ARG A 38 20.57 10.18 -6.54
N ALA A 39 19.29 10.61 -6.59
CA ALA A 39 18.31 10.42 -5.53
C ALA A 39 17.60 9.05 -5.62
N ALA A 40 17.47 8.48 -6.81
CA ALA A 40 16.72 7.24 -7.01
C ALA A 40 17.30 6.05 -6.23
N ARG A 41 18.63 5.88 -6.19
CA ARG A 41 19.30 4.77 -5.50
C ARG A 41 19.10 4.79 -3.97
N PRO A 42 19.38 5.91 -3.25
CA PRO A 42 19.12 5.95 -1.82
C PRO A 42 17.62 5.83 -1.49
N LEU A 43 16.73 6.44 -2.27
CA LEU A 43 15.29 6.31 -2.09
C LEU A 43 14.81 4.86 -2.29
N ALA A 44 15.39 4.12 -3.24
CA ALA A 44 15.03 2.72 -3.48
C ALA A 44 15.35 1.82 -2.29
N ARG A 45 16.26 2.21 -1.41
CA ARG A 45 16.56 1.51 -0.16
C ARG A 45 15.75 2.06 1.01
N ALA A 46 15.63 3.39 1.10
CA ALA A 46 14.96 4.06 2.22
C ALA A 46 13.45 3.77 2.24
N VAL A 47 12.78 3.77 1.08
CA VAL A 47 11.33 3.58 1.01
C VAL A 47 10.89 2.22 1.55
N PRO A 48 11.44 1.06 1.14
CA PRO A 48 11.04 -0.23 1.70
C PRO A 48 11.35 -0.36 3.20
N VAL A 49 12.45 0.24 3.67
CA VAL A 49 12.78 0.26 5.11
C VAL A 49 11.74 1.07 5.89
N LEU A 50 11.34 2.24 5.37
CA LEU A 50 10.30 3.07 5.96
C LEU A 50 8.94 2.35 5.99
N GLU A 51 8.55 1.68 4.88
CA GLU A 51 7.32 0.88 4.81
C GLU A 51 7.33 -0.26 5.85
N LEU A 52 8.46 -0.95 6.00
CA LEU A 52 8.59 -2.04 6.98
C LEU A 52 8.54 -1.52 8.43
N ALA A 53 9.23 -0.41 8.70
CA ALA A 53 9.20 0.25 10.01
C ALA A 53 7.78 0.74 10.36
N LEU A 54 7.07 1.30 9.38
CA LEU A 54 5.68 1.73 9.54
C LEU A 54 4.76 0.54 9.83
N ALA A 55 4.91 -0.56 9.09
CA ALA A 55 4.15 -1.78 9.33
C ALA A 55 4.40 -2.33 10.75
N ALA A 56 5.66 -2.39 11.19
CA ALA A 56 6.02 -2.83 12.53
C ALA A 56 5.45 -1.91 13.62
N ALA A 57 5.51 -0.59 13.43
CA ALA A 57 4.97 0.39 14.36
C ALA A 57 3.44 0.29 14.49
N LEU A 58 2.72 0.05 13.37
CA LEU A 58 1.28 -0.19 13.37
C LEU A 58 0.92 -1.46 14.14
N VAL A 59 1.67 -2.55 13.94
CA VAL A 59 1.45 -3.82 14.68
C VAL A 59 1.75 -3.64 16.17
N ALA A 60 2.79 -2.89 16.51
CA ALA A 60 3.18 -2.60 17.89
C ALA A 60 2.25 -1.58 18.59
N GLY A 61 1.31 -0.96 17.88
CA GLY A 61 0.42 0.06 18.44
C GLY A 61 1.14 1.34 18.86
N LEU A 62 2.31 1.63 18.26
CA LEU A 62 3.10 2.81 18.58
C LEU A 62 2.48 4.06 17.96
N ALA A 63 2.07 5.00 18.81
CA ALA A 63 1.50 6.29 18.38
C ALA A 63 0.53 6.15 17.18
N PRO A 64 -0.58 5.43 17.28
CA PRO A 64 -1.38 4.99 16.13
C PRO A 64 -1.86 6.15 15.25
N ARG A 65 -2.19 7.30 15.86
CA ARG A 65 -2.58 8.50 15.08
C ARG A 65 -1.43 9.04 14.23
N LEU A 66 -0.21 9.07 14.78
CA LEU A 66 0.98 9.50 14.05
C LEU A 66 1.27 8.53 12.90
N MET A 67 1.20 7.22 13.16
CA MET A 67 1.42 6.21 12.12
C MET A 67 0.35 6.26 11.02
N ALA A 68 -0.89 6.57 11.37
CA ALA A 68 -1.96 6.81 10.40
C ALA A 68 -1.67 8.04 9.52
N LEU A 69 -1.20 9.15 10.10
CA LEU A 69 -0.79 10.35 9.36
C LEU A 69 0.39 10.05 8.42
N VAL A 70 1.42 9.36 8.90
CA VAL A 70 2.57 8.94 8.07
C VAL A 70 2.11 8.04 6.93
N SER A 71 1.17 7.12 7.20
CA SER A 71 0.56 6.28 6.16
C SER A 71 -0.14 7.10 5.08
N LEU A 72 -0.94 8.10 5.47
CA LEU A 72 -1.63 9.01 4.55
C LEU A 72 -0.65 9.80 3.67
N VAL A 73 0.40 10.35 4.27
CA VAL A 73 1.44 11.09 3.53
C VAL A 73 2.12 10.17 2.52
N LEU A 74 2.52 8.95 2.93
CA LEU A 74 3.20 7.99 2.07
C LEU A 74 2.30 7.53 0.91
N LEU A 75 1.03 7.24 1.19
CA LEU A 75 0.02 6.91 0.18
C LEU A 75 -0.23 8.06 -0.78
N GLY A 76 -0.23 9.31 -0.28
CA GLY A 76 -0.33 10.51 -1.10
C GLY A 76 0.84 10.66 -2.06
N VAL A 77 2.08 10.49 -1.58
CA VAL A 77 3.29 10.51 -2.41
C VAL A 77 3.25 9.42 -3.49
N PHE A 78 2.85 8.20 -3.12
CA PHE A 78 2.69 7.11 -4.10
C PHE A 78 1.59 7.39 -5.12
N SER A 79 0.49 8.01 -4.71
CA SER A 79 -0.61 8.37 -5.61
C SER A 79 -0.19 9.45 -6.60
N LEU A 80 0.59 10.45 -6.16
CA LEU A 80 1.17 11.47 -7.04
C LEU A 80 2.15 10.85 -8.06
N ALA A 81 3.00 9.92 -7.60
CA ALA A 81 3.91 9.19 -8.47
C ALA A 81 3.15 8.38 -9.54
N LEU A 82 2.11 7.62 -9.11
CA LEU A 82 1.24 6.88 -10.01
C LEU A 82 0.49 7.78 -11.01
N GLY A 83 0.03 8.94 -10.54
CA GLY A 83 -0.63 9.92 -11.39
C GLY A 83 0.28 10.44 -12.52
N ARG A 84 1.55 10.72 -12.20
CA ARG A 84 2.55 11.12 -13.20
C ARG A 84 2.86 10.02 -14.20
N LEU A 85 3.06 8.78 -13.73
CA LEU A 85 3.30 7.62 -14.58
C LEU A 85 2.12 7.31 -15.52
N ARG A 86 0.89 7.60 -15.08
CA ARG A 86 -0.30 7.43 -15.91
C ARG A 86 -0.41 8.47 -17.03
N GLN A 87 0.10 9.68 -16.81
CA GLN A 87 0.05 10.77 -17.79
C GLN A 87 1.08 10.61 -18.91
N ASP A 88 2.15 9.87 -18.67
CA ASP A 88 3.22 9.63 -19.65
C ASP A 88 3.36 8.14 -19.97
N PRO A 89 2.76 7.68 -21.10
CA PRO A 89 2.81 6.27 -21.51
C PRO A 89 4.22 5.75 -21.86
N GLY A 90 5.19 6.64 -22.05
CA GLY A 90 6.60 6.29 -22.31
C GLY A 90 7.38 5.91 -21.05
N LEU A 91 6.80 6.14 -19.87
CA LEU A 91 7.45 5.80 -18.60
C LEU A 91 7.23 4.33 -18.21
N PRO A 92 8.19 3.72 -17.49
CA PRO A 92 8.06 2.34 -17.06
C PRO A 92 6.83 2.17 -16.15
N SER A 93 6.15 1.03 -16.27
CA SER A 93 5.02 0.69 -15.41
C SER A 93 5.42 0.73 -13.93
N CYS A 94 4.52 1.22 -13.06
CA CYS A 94 4.81 1.29 -11.64
C CYS A 94 4.87 -0.11 -11.02
N ASN A 95 6.07 -0.54 -10.64
CA ASN A 95 6.33 -1.81 -9.97
C ASN A 95 6.28 -1.68 -8.43
N CYS A 96 5.39 -0.82 -7.90
CA CYS A 96 5.30 -0.58 -6.46
C CYS A 96 4.95 -1.84 -5.64
N PHE A 97 4.40 -2.89 -6.29
CA PHE A 97 4.03 -4.17 -5.68
C PHE A 97 4.50 -5.40 -6.49
N GLY A 98 5.63 -5.30 -7.21
CA GLY A 98 6.10 -6.37 -8.10
C GLY A 98 5.57 -6.21 -9.53
N ALA A 99 5.89 -7.13 -10.43
CA ALA A 99 5.75 -6.99 -11.87
C ALA A 99 4.40 -6.44 -12.37
N GLY A 100 4.45 -5.35 -13.15
CA GLY A 100 3.43 -4.99 -14.15
C GLY A 100 2.05 -4.54 -13.64
N GLY A 101 1.97 -3.73 -12.57
CA GLY A 101 0.68 -3.20 -12.11
C GLY A 101 0.15 -2.05 -12.97
N ASP A 102 -1.16 -2.11 -13.36
CA ASP A 102 -1.87 -0.97 -13.95
C ASP A 102 -1.86 0.23 -12.98
N PRO A 103 -1.42 1.43 -13.42
CA PRO A 103 -1.40 2.63 -12.56
C PRO A 103 -2.78 3.01 -12.02
N GLY A 104 -3.86 2.76 -12.79
CA GLY A 104 -5.24 3.02 -12.36
C GLY A 104 -5.63 2.14 -11.17
N GLY A 105 -5.33 0.85 -11.23
CA GLY A 105 -5.55 -0.07 -10.12
C GLY A 105 -4.75 0.30 -8.87
N GLY A 106 -3.54 0.82 -9.04
CA GLY A 106 -2.71 1.33 -7.95
C GLY A 106 -3.35 2.50 -7.21
N LEU A 107 -3.95 3.45 -7.93
CA LEU A 107 -4.64 4.60 -7.35
C LEU A 107 -5.87 4.19 -6.54
N VAL A 108 -6.71 3.28 -7.07
CA VAL A 108 -7.89 2.77 -6.33
C VAL A 108 -7.47 2.08 -5.04
N ARG A 109 -6.44 1.24 -5.09
CA ARG A 109 -5.91 0.59 -3.88
C ARG A 109 -5.41 1.61 -2.87
N ASN A 110 -4.63 2.61 -3.29
CA ASN A 110 -4.14 3.65 -2.40
C ASN A 110 -5.28 4.46 -1.78
N ALA A 111 -6.36 4.73 -2.52
CA ALA A 111 -7.56 5.38 -1.99
C ALA A 111 -8.24 4.53 -0.89
N LEU A 112 -8.38 3.23 -1.12
CA LEU A 112 -8.92 2.31 -0.09
C LEU A 112 -8.04 2.25 1.16
N LEU A 113 -6.72 2.22 0.99
CA LEU A 113 -5.78 2.26 2.11
C LEU A 113 -5.80 3.62 2.84
N ALA A 114 -6.02 4.72 2.12
CA ALA A 114 -6.20 6.03 2.74
C ALA A 114 -7.46 6.08 3.60
N VAL A 115 -8.56 5.47 3.16
CA VAL A 115 -9.77 5.31 4.00
C VAL A 115 -9.46 4.49 5.26
N ALA A 116 -8.70 3.38 5.13
CA ALA A 116 -8.29 2.59 6.30
C ALA A 116 -7.42 3.41 7.27
N ALA A 117 -6.50 4.23 6.75
CA ALA A 117 -5.66 5.12 7.56
C ALA A 117 -6.49 6.20 8.27
N LEU A 118 -7.53 6.75 7.61
CA LEU A 118 -8.47 7.68 8.24
C LEU A 118 -9.26 7.00 9.36
N VAL A 119 -9.69 5.76 9.19
CA VAL A 119 -10.35 4.99 10.26
C VAL A 119 -9.44 4.86 11.48
N VAL A 120 -8.15 4.52 11.28
CA VAL A 120 -7.17 4.42 12.38
C VAL A 120 -6.90 5.78 13.00
N LEU A 121 -6.91 6.87 12.23
CA LEU A 121 -6.70 8.23 12.73
C LEU A 121 -7.84 8.68 13.66
N VAL A 122 -9.09 8.40 13.28
CA VAL A 122 -10.30 8.81 14.03
C VAL A 122 -10.55 7.89 15.21
N ALA A 123 -10.40 6.59 15.03
CA ALA A 123 -10.63 5.56 16.03
C ALA A 123 -9.37 4.68 16.19
N PRO A 124 -8.31 5.18 16.84
CA PRO A 124 -7.08 4.42 17.04
C PRO A 124 -7.33 3.20 17.93
N LEU A 125 -6.50 2.17 17.77
CA LEU A 125 -6.42 1.07 18.72
C LEU A 125 -5.62 1.51 19.94
N ASP A 126 -6.12 1.23 21.11
CA ASP A 126 -5.41 1.44 22.37
C ASP A 126 -4.58 0.19 22.69
N GLY A 127 -3.43 0.07 22.06
CA GLY A 127 -2.48 -1.00 22.31
C GLY A 127 -2.05 -1.79 21.06
N PRO A 128 -1.13 -2.75 21.27
CA PRO A 128 -0.59 -3.54 20.17
C PRO A 128 -1.59 -4.59 19.67
N LEU A 129 -1.44 -5.00 18.40
CA LEU A 129 -2.35 -5.97 17.77
C LEU A 129 -2.38 -7.34 18.49
N TRP A 130 -1.28 -7.74 19.12
CA TRP A 130 -1.22 -9.02 19.86
C TRP A 130 -1.95 -9.00 21.20
N SER A 131 -2.38 -7.83 21.71
CA SER A 131 -3.22 -7.73 22.91
C SER A 131 -4.72 -7.89 22.61
N LEU A 132 -5.10 -7.94 21.32
CA LEU A 132 -6.48 -8.15 20.92
C LEU A 132 -6.93 -9.58 21.21
N SER A 133 -8.20 -9.75 21.51
CA SER A 133 -8.82 -11.06 21.65
C SER A 133 -8.79 -11.83 20.32
N ALA A 134 -8.82 -13.16 20.39
CA ALA A 134 -8.85 -14.02 19.21
C ALA A 134 -10.02 -13.70 18.27
N SER A 135 -11.18 -13.30 18.82
CA SER A 135 -12.36 -12.92 18.05
C SER A 135 -12.17 -11.58 17.31
N GLU A 136 -11.50 -10.60 17.91
CA GLU A 136 -11.19 -9.31 17.27
C GLU A 136 -10.17 -9.48 16.16
N LEU A 137 -9.13 -10.30 16.37
CA LEU A 137 -8.15 -10.65 15.34
C LEU A 137 -8.80 -11.42 14.19
N ALA A 138 -9.64 -12.42 14.48
CA ALA A 138 -10.35 -13.18 13.46
C ALA A 138 -11.28 -12.29 12.65
N GLY A 139 -12.07 -11.42 13.30
CA GLY A 139 -12.91 -10.44 12.62
C GLY A 139 -12.11 -9.47 11.74
N GLY A 140 -10.99 -8.96 12.26
CA GLY A 140 -10.08 -8.10 11.52
C GLY A 140 -9.47 -8.79 10.31
N ALA A 141 -9.00 -10.03 10.48
CA ALA A 141 -8.42 -10.83 9.41
C ALA A 141 -9.46 -11.16 8.32
N THR A 142 -10.70 -11.52 8.71
CA THR A 142 -11.79 -11.79 7.75
C THR A 142 -12.08 -10.59 6.87
N VAL A 143 -12.16 -9.39 7.45
CA VAL A 143 -12.38 -8.15 6.69
C VAL A 143 -11.21 -7.85 5.77
N ALA A 144 -9.96 -8.01 6.24
CA ALA A 144 -8.77 -7.79 5.43
C ALA A 144 -8.66 -8.78 4.26
N VAL A 145 -8.93 -10.06 4.49
CA VAL A 145 -8.97 -11.10 3.45
C VAL A 145 -10.10 -10.84 2.47
N GLY A 146 -11.30 -10.49 2.95
CA GLY A 146 -12.43 -10.13 2.11
C GLY A 146 -12.12 -8.95 1.19
N ALA A 147 -11.53 -7.90 1.72
CA ALA A 147 -11.09 -6.73 0.93
C ALA A 147 -10.04 -7.12 -0.13
N ALA A 148 -9.06 -7.96 0.24
CA ALA A 148 -8.05 -8.46 -0.69
C ALA A 148 -8.68 -9.33 -1.81
N CYS A 149 -9.61 -10.22 -1.46
CA CYS A 149 -10.34 -11.04 -2.45
C CYS A 149 -11.19 -10.18 -3.38
N CYS A 150 -11.95 -9.23 -2.87
CA CYS A 150 -12.71 -8.27 -3.70
C CYS A 150 -11.81 -7.49 -4.65
N TRP A 151 -10.65 -7.05 -4.17
CA TRP A 151 -9.65 -6.39 -4.99
C TRP A 151 -9.13 -7.27 -6.13
N LEU A 152 -8.75 -8.54 -5.82
CA LEU A 152 -8.27 -9.50 -6.82
C LEU A 152 -9.33 -9.81 -7.86
N LEU A 153 -10.59 -10.01 -7.44
CA LEU A 153 -11.72 -10.23 -8.33
C LEU A 153 -11.98 -9.02 -9.23
N ALA A 154 -12.01 -7.81 -8.67
CA ALA A 154 -12.16 -6.58 -9.46
C ALA A 154 -11.05 -6.44 -10.50
N ARG A 155 -9.79 -6.74 -10.13
CA ARG A 155 -8.64 -6.72 -11.05
C ARG A 155 -8.77 -7.76 -12.16
N ALA A 156 -9.31 -8.94 -11.88
CA ALA A 156 -9.52 -9.99 -12.87
C ALA A 156 -10.70 -9.70 -13.81
N LEU A 157 -11.77 -9.08 -13.30
CA LEU A 157 -13.00 -8.82 -14.07
C LEU A 157 -12.91 -7.59 -14.97
N VAL A 158 -12.19 -6.53 -14.56
CA VAL A 158 -12.10 -5.28 -15.34
C VAL A 158 -11.63 -5.48 -16.78
N PRO A 159 -10.56 -6.26 -17.08
CA PRO A 159 -10.15 -6.50 -18.46
C PRO A 159 -11.19 -7.26 -19.27
N ILE A 160 -11.87 -8.23 -18.66
CA ILE A 160 -12.92 -9.04 -19.31
C ILE A 160 -14.10 -8.14 -19.70
N LEU A 161 -14.54 -7.27 -18.79
CA LEU A 161 -15.64 -6.33 -19.06
C LEU A 161 -15.28 -5.29 -20.12
N ARG A 162 -14.02 -4.90 -20.23
CA ARG A 162 -13.54 -4.00 -21.28
C ARG A 162 -13.55 -4.67 -22.65
N MET A 163 -13.15 -5.95 -22.74
CA MET A 163 -13.20 -6.72 -23.98
C MET A 163 -14.64 -6.99 -24.45
N ALA A 164 -15.59 -7.18 -23.53
CA ALA A 164 -16.99 -7.39 -23.84
C ALA A 164 -17.73 -6.13 -24.35
N ARG A 165 -17.14 -4.95 -24.21
CA ARG A 165 -17.71 -3.66 -24.65
C ARG A 165 -17.05 -3.11 -25.94
N ALA A 166 -16.01 -3.75 -26.45
CA ALA A 166 -15.33 -3.44 -27.70
C ALA A 166 -15.84 -4.33 -28.85
#